data_4a849e1052345746d88c1129b40d4ac9
#
_entry.id   4a849e1052345746d88c1129b40d4ac9
#
_cell.length_a   1.000
_cell.length_b   1.000
_cell.length_c   1.000
_cell.angle_alpha   90.00
_cell.angle_beta   90.00
_cell.angle_gamma   90.00
#
_symmetry.space_group_name_H-M   'P 1'
#
loop_
_entity.id
_entity.type
_entity.pdbx_description
1 polymer ?
#
loop_
_entity_poly.entity_id
_entity_poly.type
_entity_poly.pdbx_seq_one_letter_code
_entity_poly.pdbx_strand_id
1 'polypeptide(L)'
;MNKIKIIAALVFVFAAVGVQAKPKERKSLVVYFSRADENSKVGYITEGNTAIVAKLIAEKMHADIFEIVPKKPYPADYESCVAYVKEEQRNKARPAYTGDVDIAPYDTIFIGYPIWWGDLPPVVYTFIEEHDMDGKTIIPFCTHEGSGMSGTARVFRRMFKHATVNTGISVLGHIAQNDRHKADIAVTTQLKLMLRFIQ
;
A
#
# COMPACT_ATOMS: atom_id res chain seq x y z
N MET A 1 82.51 25.10 -16.03
CA MET A 1 81.27 25.33 -16.78
C MET A 1 80.30 24.20 -16.39
N ASN A 2 79.45 24.44 -15.39
CA ASN A 2 78.50 23.46 -14.93
C ASN A 2 77.15 23.67 -15.60
N LYS A 3 76.69 22.68 -16.37
CA LYS A 3 75.38 22.68 -16.98
C LYS A 3 74.33 22.12 -16.00
N ILE A 4 73.50 22.99 -15.48
CA ILE A 4 72.34 22.61 -14.65
C ILE A 4 71.26 22.08 -15.57
N LYS A 5 70.87 20.78 -15.40
CA LYS A 5 69.72 20.21 -16.10
C LYS A 5 68.47 20.42 -15.20
N ILE A 6 67.58 21.25 -15.69
CA ILE A 6 66.23 21.45 -15.08
C ILE A 6 65.34 20.29 -15.55
N ILE A 7 64.92 19.43 -14.63
CA ILE A 7 63.90 18.41 -14.90
C ILE A 7 62.55 19.01 -14.53
N ALA A 8 61.72 19.27 -15.54
CA ALA A 8 60.34 19.70 -15.32
C ALA A 8 59.47 18.45 -14.99
N ALA A 9 59.03 18.37 -13.75
CA ALA A 9 58.06 17.34 -13.33
C ALA A 9 56.67 17.77 -13.75
N LEU A 10 56.07 17.03 -14.69
CA LEU A 10 54.67 17.20 -15.09
C LEU A 10 53.78 16.52 -14.03
N VAL A 11 53.07 17.30 -13.24
CA VAL A 11 52.05 16.80 -12.29
C VAL A 11 50.74 16.63 -13.03
N PHE A 12 50.35 15.40 -13.32
CA PHE A 12 49.03 15.07 -13.82
C PHE A 12 48.03 15.11 -12.66
N VAL A 13 47.19 16.16 -12.61
CA VAL A 13 46.04 16.21 -11.71
C VAL A 13 44.91 15.42 -12.37
N PHE A 14 44.67 14.20 -11.93
CA PHE A 14 43.45 13.46 -12.27
C PHE A 14 42.26 14.08 -11.53
N ALA A 15 41.45 14.89 -12.22
CA ALA A 15 40.15 15.30 -11.73
C ALA A 15 39.22 14.08 -11.79
N ALA A 16 39.00 13.42 -10.64
CA ALA A 16 37.96 12.39 -10.52
C ALA A 16 36.60 13.07 -10.68
N VAL A 17 36.01 12.98 -11.88
CA VAL A 17 34.60 13.34 -12.10
C VAL A 17 33.75 12.30 -11.39
N GLY A 18 33.34 12.63 -10.17
CA GLY A 18 32.35 11.82 -9.43
C GLY A 18 31.05 11.80 -10.21
N VAL A 19 30.76 10.69 -10.87
CA VAL A 19 29.43 10.45 -11.43
C VAL A 19 28.50 10.28 -10.24
N GLN A 20 27.81 11.35 -9.87
CA GLN A 20 26.76 11.32 -8.86
C GLN A 20 25.59 10.58 -9.47
N ALA A 21 25.38 9.32 -9.08
CA ALA A 21 24.22 8.55 -9.50
C ALA A 21 22.96 9.34 -9.12
N LYS A 22 22.08 9.61 -10.10
CA LYS A 22 20.76 10.18 -9.83
C LYS A 22 20.07 9.32 -8.76
N PRO A 23 19.43 9.92 -7.74
CA PRO A 23 18.65 9.17 -6.80
C PRO A 23 17.67 8.28 -7.58
N LYS A 24 17.63 6.97 -7.29
CA LYS A 24 16.66 6.04 -7.88
C LYS A 24 15.27 6.56 -7.54
N GLU A 25 14.46 6.86 -8.53
CA GLU A 25 13.07 7.26 -8.34
C GLU A 25 12.33 6.10 -7.67
N ARG A 26 11.82 6.34 -6.47
CA ARG A 26 11.08 5.31 -5.71
C ARG A 26 9.72 5.12 -6.34
N LYS A 27 9.47 3.92 -6.86
CA LYS A 27 8.16 3.56 -7.41
C LYS A 27 7.23 3.08 -6.32
N SER A 28 5.98 3.49 -6.41
CA SER A 28 4.92 3.09 -5.48
C SER A 28 3.82 2.33 -6.21
N LEU A 29 3.24 1.34 -5.53
CA LEU A 29 2.09 0.58 -5.99
C LEU A 29 0.99 0.66 -4.92
N VAL A 30 -0.24 0.90 -5.34
CA VAL A 30 -1.43 0.78 -4.50
C VAL A 30 -2.15 -0.52 -4.86
N VAL A 31 -2.10 -1.48 -3.96
CA VAL A 31 -2.85 -2.73 -4.05
C VAL A 31 -4.04 -2.62 -3.11
N TYR A 32 -5.23 -3.00 -3.56
CA TYR A 32 -6.40 -2.93 -2.69
C TYR A 32 -7.45 -3.99 -3.02
N PHE A 33 -8.19 -4.39 -2.01
CA PHE A 33 -9.48 -5.05 -2.14
C PHE A 33 -10.58 -4.07 -1.74
N SER A 34 -11.64 -4.03 -2.51
CA SER A 34 -12.83 -3.24 -2.21
C SER A 34 -14.09 -4.00 -2.59
N ARG A 35 -15.19 -3.72 -1.92
CA ARG A 35 -16.48 -4.31 -2.23
C ARG A 35 -17.51 -3.21 -2.49
N ALA A 36 -18.13 -3.25 -3.65
CA ALA A 36 -19.37 -2.55 -3.96
C ALA A 36 -20.58 -3.25 -3.29
N ASP A 37 -21.76 -3.09 -3.82
CA ASP A 37 -23.02 -3.64 -3.33
C ASP A 37 -23.46 -3.08 -1.97
N GLU A 38 -24.19 -3.84 -1.18
CA GLU A 38 -24.71 -3.37 0.09
C GLU A 38 -23.62 -3.35 1.18
N ASN A 39 -23.37 -2.17 1.74
CA ASN A 39 -22.35 -1.93 2.76
C ASN A 39 -22.95 -1.24 3.99
N SER A 40 -22.30 -1.48 5.15
CA SER A 40 -22.69 -0.85 6.41
C SER A 40 -22.69 0.68 6.29
N LYS A 41 -23.71 1.33 6.85
CA LYS A 41 -23.93 2.78 6.93
C LYS A 41 -24.10 3.54 5.60
N VAL A 42 -23.77 2.92 4.47
CA VAL A 42 -23.88 3.59 3.16
C VAL A 42 -24.92 2.93 2.25
N GLY A 43 -25.42 1.73 2.64
CA GLY A 43 -26.37 0.98 1.84
C GLY A 43 -25.73 0.42 0.56
N TYR A 44 -26.51 0.37 -0.52
CA TYR A 44 -26.05 -0.11 -1.82
C TYR A 44 -25.19 0.93 -2.51
N ILE A 45 -23.97 0.55 -2.90
CA ILE A 45 -23.00 1.40 -3.58
C ILE A 45 -22.42 0.68 -4.80
N THR A 46 -22.07 1.44 -5.83
CA THR A 46 -21.48 0.93 -7.07
C THR A 46 -19.95 0.96 -7.08
N GLU A 47 -19.36 1.79 -6.23
CA GLU A 47 -17.92 1.85 -6.01
C GLU A 47 -17.64 1.68 -4.52
N GLY A 48 -16.87 0.66 -4.15
CA GLY A 48 -16.59 0.37 -2.75
C GLY A 48 -15.73 1.44 -2.07
N ASN A 49 -15.94 1.63 -0.77
CA ASN A 49 -15.28 2.68 0.02
C ASN A 49 -13.76 2.63 -0.07
N THR A 50 -13.17 1.42 -0.06
CA THR A 50 -11.71 1.26 -0.13
C THR A 50 -11.16 1.64 -1.50
N ALA A 51 -11.91 1.39 -2.60
CA ALA A 51 -11.52 1.81 -3.95
C ALA A 51 -11.38 3.34 -4.05
N ILE A 52 -12.29 4.09 -3.40
CA ILE A 52 -12.22 5.55 -3.33
C ILE A 52 -10.92 6.01 -2.68
N VAL A 53 -10.59 5.42 -1.52
CA VAL A 53 -9.36 5.76 -0.77
C VAL A 53 -8.12 5.34 -1.56
N ALA A 54 -8.15 4.18 -2.22
CA ALA A 54 -7.05 3.70 -3.06
C ALA A 54 -6.74 4.67 -4.20
N LYS A 55 -7.75 5.16 -4.89
CA LYS A 55 -7.59 6.16 -5.97
C LYS A 55 -7.03 7.48 -5.46
N LEU A 56 -7.47 7.96 -4.30
CA LEU A 56 -6.92 9.17 -3.68
C LEU A 56 -5.42 9.01 -3.34
N ILE A 57 -5.03 7.85 -2.80
CA ILE A 57 -3.61 7.56 -2.50
C ILE A 57 -2.80 7.47 -3.79
N ALA A 58 -3.28 6.74 -4.80
CA ALA A 58 -2.60 6.56 -6.07
C ALA A 58 -2.35 7.89 -6.77
N GLU A 59 -3.34 8.78 -6.81
CA GLU A 59 -3.22 10.13 -7.37
C GLU A 59 -2.13 10.95 -6.65
N LYS A 60 -2.18 11.00 -5.31
CA LYS A 60 -1.23 11.80 -4.50
C LYS A 60 0.19 11.27 -4.54
N MET A 61 0.35 9.98 -4.72
CA MET A 61 1.65 9.30 -4.74
C MET A 61 2.18 9.05 -6.15
N HIS A 62 1.42 9.43 -7.20
CA HIS A 62 1.70 9.05 -8.60
C HIS A 62 2.01 7.56 -8.73
N ALA A 63 1.23 6.75 -8.01
CA ALA A 63 1.45 5.32 -7.88
C ALA A 63 0.63 4.53 -8.91
N ASP A 64 1.20 3.40 -9.35
CA ASP A 64 0.43 2.40 -10.07
C ASP A 64 -0.63 1.79 -9.14
N ILE A 65 -1.69 1.22 -9.71
CA ILE A 65 -2.81 0.69 -8.94
C ILE A 65 -3.20 -0.71 -9.40
N PHE A 66 -3.45 -1.61 -8.45
CA PHE A 66 -3.91 -2.98 -8.69
C PHE A 66 -5.06 -3.33 -7.74
N GLU A 67 -6.18 -3.79 -8.30
CA GLU A 67 -7.33 -4.26 -7.53
C GLU A 67 -7.29 -5.78 -7.35
N ILE A 68 -7.39 -6.24 -6.12
CA ILE A 68 -7.58 -7.66 -5.79
C ILE A 68 -9.05 -8.00 -6.02
N VAL A 69 -9.36 -8.64 -7.16
CA VAL A 69 -10.72 -9.02 -7.51
C VAL A 69 -10.92 -10.51 -7.22
N PRO A 70 -11.73 -10.91 -6.22
CA PRO A 70 -11.97 -12.32 -5.92
C PRO A 70 -12.52 -13.08 -7.13
N LYS A 71 -12.00 -14.28 -7.43
CA LYS A 71 -12.53 -15.13 -8.50
C LYS A 71 -13.99 -15.51 -8.27
N LYS A 72 -14.37 -15.73 -7.02
CA LYS A 72 -15.74 -15.90 -6.60
C LYS A 72 -16.18 -14.63 -5.88
N PRO A 73 -17.11 -13.85 -6.42
CA PRO A 73 -17.60 -12.64 -5.79
C PRO A 73 -18.19 -12.94 -4.40
N TYR A 74 -17.99 -12.02 -3.47
CA TYR A 74 -18.70 -12.06 -2.19
C TYR A 74 -20.20 -11.79 -2.39
N PRO A 75 -21.08 -12.27 -1.49
CA PRO A 75 -22.51 -11.99 -1.57
C PRO A 75 -22.81 -10.47 -1.64
N ALA A 76 -23.74 -10.07 -2.49
CA ALA A 76 -24.14 -8.67 -2.65
C ALA A 76 -24.89 -8.14 -1.42
N ASP A 77 -25.75 -8.96 -0.84
CA ASP A 77 -26.47 -8.69 0.40
C ASP A 77 -25.51 -8.58 1.60
N TYR A 78 -25.70 -7.57 2.46
CA TYR A 78 -24.80 -7.28 3.55
C TYR A 78 -24.74 -8.42 4.59
N GLU A 79 -25.88 -8.90 5.05
CA GLU A 79 -25.95 -9.95 6.09
C GLU A 79 -25.37 -11.27 5.59
N SER A 80 -25.68 -11.63 4.36
CA SER A 80 -25.11 -12.81 3.68
C SER A 80 -23.60 -12.71 3.55
N CYS A 81 -23.08 -11.53 3.21
CA CYS A 81 -21.65 -11.28 3.12
C CYS A 81 -20.98 -11.39 4.50
N VAL A 82 -21.57 -10.80 5.52
CA VAL A 82 -21.08 -10.87 6.91
C VAL A 82 -20.98 -12.31 7.40
N ALA A 83 -22.01 -13.13 7.15
CA ALA A 83 -22.02 -14.54 7.52
C ALA A 83 -20.96 -15.35 6.75
N TYR A 84 -20.89 -15.13 5.43
CA TYR A 84 -19.93 -15.79 4.54
C TYR A 84 -18.49 -15.53 4.97
N VAL A 85 -18.13 -14.27 5.19
CA VAL A 85 -16.77 -13.87 5.61
C VAL A 85 -16.41 -14.42 6.99
N LYS A 86 -17.36 -14.45 7.92
CA LYS A 86 -17.13 -15.04 9.25
C LYS A 86 -16.74 -16.52 9.15
N GLU A 87 -17.37 -17.25 8.23
CA GLU A 87 -17.04 -18.65 7.97
C GLU A 87 -15.66 -18.79 7.31
N GLU A 88 -15.34 -17.95 6.31
CA GLU A 88 -14.02 -17.93 5.68
C GLU A 88 -12.90 -17.65 6.70
N GLN A 89 -13.10 -16.66 7.59
CA GLN A 89 -12.12 -16.34 8.62
C GLN A 89 -11.94 -17.49 9.63
N ARG A 90 -13.04 -18.14 10.05
CA ARG A 90 -12.99 -19.30 10.94
C ARG A 90 -12.18 -20.44 10.33
N ASN A 91 -12.36 -20.67 9.04
CA ASN A 91 -11.67 -21.73 8.30
C ASN A 91 -10.30 -21.30 7.77
N LYS A 92 -9.84 -20.08 8.04
CA LYS A 92 -8.61 -19.49 7.52
C LYS A 92 -8.54 -19.62 5.99
N ALA A 93 -9.67 -19.40 5.33
CA ALA A 93 -9.76 -19.50 3.88
C ALA A 93 -8.81 -18.54 3.17
N ARG A 94 -8.38 -18.92 1.98
CA ARG A 94 -7.54 -18.14 1.07
C ARG A 94 -8.21 -18.11 -0.32
N PRO A 95 -9.26 -17.29 -0.49
CA PRO A 95 -9.96 -17.19 -1.75
C PRO A 95 -9.04 -16.73 -2.86
N ALA A 96 -9.10 -17.40 -4.01
CA ALA A 96 -8.34 -16.97 -5.17
C ALA A 96 -8.89 -15.65 -5.74
N TYR A 97 -8.02 -14.85 -6.32
CA TYR A 97 -8.36 -13.61 -7.02
C TYR A 97 -7.96 -13.70 -8.51
N THR A 98 -8.37 -12.70 -9.31
CA THR A 98 -8.07 -12.59 -10.73
C THR A 98 -6.95 -11.58 -10.97
N GLY A 99 -6.20 -11.80 -12.04
CA GLY A 99 -5.05 -10.97 -12.38
C GLY A 99 -3.81 -11.32 -11.57
N ASP A 100 -2.73 -10.63 -11.88
CA ASP A 100 -1.45 -10.70 -11.20
C ASP A 100 -0.74 -9.37 -11.40
N VAL A 101 0.19 -9.03 -10.49
CA VAL A 101 1.02 -7.83 -10.58
C VAL A 101 2.44 -8.15 -10.12
N ASP A 102 3.40 -7.84 -10.98
CA ASP A 102 4.81 -7.91 -10.58
C ASP A 102 5.13 -6.76 -9.61
N ILE A 103 5.35 -7.10 -8.34
CA ILE A 103 5.68 -6.12 -7.30
C ILE A 103 7.17 -5.80 -7.19
N ALA A 104 8.04 -6.54 -7.91
CA ALA A 104 9.49 -6.36 -7.82
C ALA A 104 9.98 -4.94 -8.13
N PRO A 105 9.42 -4.20 -9.11
CA PRO A 105 9.85 -2.85 -9.43
C PRO A 105 9.56 -1.79 -8.36
N TYR A 106 8.69 -2.09 -7.38
CA TYR A 106 8.19 -1.10 -6.43
C TYR A 106 8.96 -1.16 -5.10
N ASP A 107 9.34 0.01 -4.60
CA ASP A 107 9.99 0.19 -3.30
C ASP A 107 8.96 0.37 -2.17
N THR A 108 7.79 0.95 -2.50
CA THR A 108 6.69 1.20 -1.56
C THR A 108 5.41 0.57 -2.05
N ILE A 109 4.75 -0.22 -1.19
CA ILE A 109 3.47 -0.86 -1.49
C ILE A 109 2.44 -0.42 -0.46
N PHE A 110 1.41 0.25 -0.93
CA PHE A 110 0.20 0.53 -0.17
C PHE A 110 -0.72 -0.68 -0.29
N ILE A 111 -1.23 -1.19 0.83
CA ILE A 111 -2.14 -2.35 0.84
C ILE A 111 -3.44 -1.96 1.51
N GLY A 112 -4.54 -1.92 0.73
CA GLY A 112 -5.84 -1.42 1.11
C GLY A 112 -6.91 -2.49 1.28
N TYR A 113 -7.76 -2.32 2.31
CA TYR A 113 -8.83 -3.26 2.62
C TYR A 113 -9.91 -2.64 3.51
N PRO A 114 -11.17 -3.11 3.44
CA PRO A 114 -12.13 -2.83 4.49
C PRO A 114 -11.82 -3.67 5.74
N ILE A 115 -12.06 -3.11 6.94
CA ILE A 115 -11.96 -3.92 8.17
C ILE A 115 -13.18 -4.85 8.24
N TRP A 116 -12.94 -6.15 8.19
CA TRP A 116 -13.95 -7.18 8.32
C TRP A 116 -13.71 -7.99 9.60
N TRP A 117 -14.66 -7.93 10.54
CA TRP A 117 -14.55 -8.61 11.84
C TRP A 117 -13.25 -8.30 12.59
N GLY A 118 -12.76 -7.05 12.48
CA GLY A 118 -11.54 -6.62 13.14
C GLY A 118 -10.25 -7.06 12.46
N ASP A 119 -10.32 -7.65 11.27
CA ASP A 119 -9.17 -8.20 10.55
C ASP A 119 -9.22 -7.85 9.06
N LEU A 120 -8.21 -8.35 8.30
CA LEU A 120 -8.18 -8.28 6.85
C LEU A 120 -9.20 -9.25 6.24
N PRO A 121 -9.80 -8.89 5.09
CA PRO A 121 -10.53 -9.85 4.27
C PRO A 121 -9.65 -11.03 3.84
N PRO A 122 -10.19 -12.27 3.83
CA PRO A 122 -9.42 -13.47 3.49
C PRO A 122 -8.69 -13.41 2.14
N VAL A 123 -9.29 -12.77 1.13
CA VAL A 123 -8.65 -12.59 -0.19
C VAL A 123 -7.39 -11.71 -0.14
N VAL A 124 -7.32 -10.77 0.81
CA VAL A 124 -6.12 -9.94 1.01
C VAL A 124 -4.97 -10.78 1.58
N TYR A 125 -5.28 -11.74 2.46
CA TYR A 125 -4.29 -12.71 2.93
C TYR A 125 -3.72 -13.54 1.79
N THR A 126 -4.54 -13.97 0.83
CA THR A 126 -4.06 -14.68 -0.36
C THR A 126 -3.00 -13.85 -1.09
N PHE A 127 -3.32 -12.60 -1.40
CA PHE A 127 -2.40 -11.71 -2.10
C PHE A 127 -1.07 -11.54 -1.35
N ILE A 128 -1.12 -11.21 -0.05
CA ILE A 128 0.09 -10.92 0.73
C ILE A 128 0.94 -12.17 1.04
N GLU A 129 0.36 -13.36 0.96
CA GLU A 129 1.08 -14.63 1.11
C GLU A 129 1.75 -15.09 -0.20
N GLU A 130 1.27 -14.62 -1.36
CA GLU A 130 1.81 -14.97 -2.68
C GLU A 130 2.94 -14.03 -3.14
N HIS A 131 3.16 -12.90 -2.47
CA HIS A 131 4.13 -11.90 -2.90
C HIS A 131 5.26 -11.69 -1.88
N ASP A 132 6.49 -11.63 -2.39
CA ASP A 132 7.67 -11.32 -1.57
C ASP A 132 7.75 -9.81 -1.26
N MET A 133 7.62 -9.47 0.01
CA MET A 133 7.65 -8.09 0.51
C MET A 133 9.00 -7.69 1.11
N ASP A 134 10.02 -8.53 1.04
CA ASP A 134 11.32 -8.27 1.64
C ASP A 134 11.97 -7.01 1.04
N GLY A 135 12.55 -6.20 1.92
CA GLY A 135 13.19 -4.94 1.55
C GLY A 135 12.23 -3.80 1.17
N LYS A 136 10.92 -4.04 1.14
CA LYS A 136 9.92 -3.03 0.74
C LYS A 136 9.40 -2.23 1.94
N THR A 137 8.87 -1.05 1.65
CA THR A 137 8.07 -0.26 2.60
C THR A 137 6.60 -0.59 2.40
N ILE A 138 5.95 -1.14 3.43
CA ILE A 138 4.52 -1.49 3.42
C ILE A 138 3.74 -0.41 4.17
N ILE A 139 2.76 0.17 3.52
CA ILE A 139 1.84 1.15 4.12
C ILE A 139 0.42 0.59 4.03
N PRO A 140 -0.08 -0.09 5.07
CA PRO A 140 -1.46 -0.55 5.07
C PRO A 140 -2.42 0.63 5.11
N PHE A 141 -3.57 0.50 4.45
CA PHE A 141 -4.66 1.45 4.61
C PHE A 141 -6.00 0.72 4.68
N CYS A 142 -6.93 1.29 5.43
CA CYS A 142 -8.22 0.65 5.57
C CYS A 142 -9.39 1.62 5.54
N THR A 143 -10.56 1.09 5.18
CA THR A 143 -11.85 1.70 5.47
C THR A 143 -12.54 0.94 6.59
N HIS A 144 -13.24 1.67 7.46
CA HIS A 144 -13.87 1.12 8.66
C HIS A 144 -15.07 1.97 9.07
N GLU A 145 -15.87 1.48 10.04
CA GLU A 145 -17.00 2.22 10.60
C GLU A 145 -16.87 2.46 12.11
N GLY A 146 -15.63 2.73 12.57
CA GLY A 146 -15.33 3.09 13.98
C GLY A 146 -14.15 2.31 14.58
N SER A 147 -13.71 1.21 13.97
CA SER A 147 -12.62 0.36 14.50
C SER A 147 -11.20 0.87 14.23
N GLY A 148 -11.04 1.91 13.40
CA GLY A 148 -9.72 2.32 12.91
C GLY A 148 -9.00 1.18 12.19
N MET A 149 -7.69 1.11 12.31
CA MET A 149 -6.87 0.02 11.76
C MET A 149 -7.10 -1.34 12.43
N SER A 150 -7.87 -1.44 13.51
CA SER A 150 -8.15 -2.68 14.26
C SER A 150 -6.90 -3.51 14.62
N GLY A 151 -5.74 -2.90 14.60
CA GLY A 151 -4.47 -3.58 14.87
C GLY A 151 -3.89 -4.37 13.69
N THR A 152 -4.49 -4.28 12.51
CA THR A 152 -4.07 -5.03 11.31
C THR A 152 -2.63 -4.73 10.86
N ALA A 153 -2.09 -3.54 11.13
CA ALA A 153 -0.68 -3.25 10.90
C ALA A 153 0.27 -4.24 11.63
N ARG A 154 -0.16 -4.84 12.75
CA ARG A 154 0.62 -5.89 13.43
C ARG A 154 0.63 -7.21 12.66
N VAL A 155 -0.40 -7.48 11.87
CA VAL A 155 -0.44 -8.67 11.00
C VAL A 155 0.71 -8.57 9.99
N PHE A 156 0.81 -7.45 9.27
CA PHE A 156 1.89 -7.22 8.31
C PHE A 156 3.28 -7.30 8.96
N ARG A 157 3.48 -6.71 10.15
CA ARG A 157 4.78 -6.79 10.86
C ARG A 157 5.15 -8.21 11.29
N ARG A 158 4.15 -9.07 11.55
CA ARG A 158 4.41 -10.48 11.89
C ARG A 158 4.75 -11.30 10.65
N MET A 159 4.12 -11.00 9.53
CA MET A 159 4.33 -11.72 8.27
C MET A 159 5.64 -11.32 7.61
N PHE A 160 5.93 -10.03 7.54
CA PHE A 160 7.05 -9.48 6.78
C PHE A 160 8.17 -8.98 7.69
N LYS A 161 9.07 -9.87 8.08
CA LYS A 161 10.16 -9.58 9.02
C LYS A 161 11.24 -8.68 8.44
N HIS A 162 11.40 -8.69 7.13
CA HIS A 162 12.42 -7.93 6.41
C HIS A 162 11.85 -6.73 5.63
N ALA A 163 10.57 -6.41 5.84
CA ALA A 163 9.94 -5.20 5.31
C ALA A 163 9.82 -4.12 6.38
N THR A 164 9.79 -2.85 5.95
CA THR A 164 9.45 -1.72 6.82
C THR A 164 7.95 -1.51 6.81
N VAL A 165 7.25 -1.84 7.89
CA VAL A 165 5.78 -1.71 7.99
C VAL A 165 5.39 -0.47 8.77
N ASN A 166 4.70 0.46 8.11
CA ASN A 166 4.18 1.69 8.68
C ASN A 166 2.93 1.45 9.57
N THR A 167 2.50 2.47 10.31
CA THR A 167 1.30 2.41 11.16
C THR A 167 0.00 2.33 10.36
N GLY A 168 0.00 2.87 9.13
CA GLY A 168 -1.13 2.79 8.21
C GLY A 168 -2.04 4.03 8.19
N ILE A 169 -2.95 4.05 7.20
CA ILE A 169 -3.95 5.08 6.97
C ILE A 169 -5.33 4.48 7.26
N SER A 170 -6.17 5.20 8.00
CA SER A 170 -7.55 4.76 8.25
C SER A 170 -8.55 5.84 7.90
N VAL A 171 -9.60 5.47 7.16
CA VAL A 171 -10.66 6.39 6.73
C VAL A 171 -12.02 5.77 7.04
N LEU A 172 -12.95 6.57 7.58
CA LEU A 172 -14.32 6.13 7.75
C LEU A 172 -14.96 5.87 6.38
N GLY A 173 -15.54 4.67 6.18
CA GLY A 173 -16.10 4.26 4.90
C GLY A 173 -17.23 5.18 4.45
N HIS A 174 -18.15 5.53 5.35
CA HIS A 174 -19.23 6.48 5.04
C HIS A 174 -18.71 7.89 4.71
N ILE A 175 -17.55 8.30 5.23
CA ILE A 175 -16.91 9.56 4.82
C ILE A 175 -16.30 9.42 3.42
N ALA A 176 -15.62 8.31 3.14
CA ALA A 176 -15.09 8.06 1.80
C ALA A 176 -16.19 8.12 0.75
N GLN A 177 -17.38 7.58 1.04
CA GLN A 177 -18.51 7.53 0.13
C GLN A 177 -19.25 8.87 -0.01
N ASN A 178 -19.56 9.54 1.10
CA ASN A 178 -20.50 10.66 1.14
C ASN A 178 -19.81 12.04 1.21
N ASP A 179 -18.52 12.10 1.54
CA ASP A 179 -17.78 13.36 1.65
C ASP A 179 -16.32 13.17 1.18
N ARG A 180 -16.15 13.12 -0.14
CA ARG A 180 -14.84 12.91 -0.77
C ARG A 180 -13.80 13.96 -0.36
N HIS A 181 -14.23 15.19 -0.06
CA HIS A 181 -13.33 16.24 0.39
C HIS A 181 -12.74 15.93 1.77
N LYS A 182 -13.58 15.48 2.72
CA LYS A 182 -13.09 15.04 4.03
C LYS A 182 -12.21 13.79 3.93
N ALA A 183 -12.56 12.85 3.07
CA ALA A 183 -11.71 11.68 2.82
C ALA A 183 -10.34 12.09 2.27
N ASP A 184 -10.30 13.05 1.33
CA ASP A 184 -9.06 13.58 0.77
C ASP A 184 -8.18 14.26 1.84
N ILE A 185 -8.77 15.08 2.71
CA ILE A 185 -8.06 15.70 3.83
C ILE A 185 -7.49 14.63 4.77
N ALA A 186 -8.28 13.61 5.10
CA ALA A 186 -7.85 12.52 5.98
C ALA A 186 -6.66 11.75 5.39
N VAL A 187 -6.73 11.38 4.12
CA VAL A 187 -5.63 10.72 3.40
C VAL A 187 -4.40 11.61 3.35
N THR A 188 -4.56 12.87 2.93
CA THR A 188 -3.44 13.82 2.78
C THR A 188 -2.71 14.05 4.10
N THR A 189 -3.46 14.22 5.19
CA THR A 189 -2.88 14.47 6.51
C THR A 189 -2.06 13.27 6.99
N GLN A 190 -2.61 12.07 6.86
CA GLN A 190 -1.94 10.85 7.30
C GLN A 190 -0.73 10.53 6.41
N LEU A 191 -0.81 10.70 5.09
CA LEU A 191 0.34 10.58 4.18
C LEU A 191 1.47 11.53 4.56
N LYS A 192 1.18 12.80 4.81
CA LYS A 192 2.20 13.79 5.23
C LYS A 192 2.92 13.39 6.51
N LEU A 193 2.21 12.82 7.48
CA LEU A 193 2.81 12.32 8.72
C LEU A 193 3.73 11.13 8.44
N MET A 194 3.33 10.21 7.58
CA MET A 194 4.12 9.01 7.26
C MET A 194 5.36 9.33 6.42
N LEU A 195 5.25 10.19 5.42
CA LEU A 195 6.35 10.54 4.53
C LEU A 195 7.50 11.26 5.25
N ARG A 196 7.24 11.91 6.40
CA ARG A 196 8.29 12.51 7.25
C ARG A 196 9.23 11.46 7.86
N PHE A 197 8.82 10.21 7.93
CA PHE A 197 9.62 9.12 8.51
C PHE A 197 10.23 8.19 7.45
N ILE A 198 10.00 8.47 6.15
CA ILE A 198 10.49 7.65 5.03
C ILE A 198 11.66 8.36 4.28
N GLN A 199 11.88 9.66 4.59
CA GLN A 199 13.05 10.42 4.12
C GLN A 199 14.24 10.15 5.05
#